data_7209e3bfb80a2d614dec000579f8b609
#
_entry.id   7209e3bfb80a2d614dec000579f8b609
#
_cell.length_a   1.000
_cell.length_b   1.000
_cell.length_c   1.000
_cell.angle_alpha   90.00
_cell.angle_beta   90.00
_cell.angle_gamma   90.00
#
_symmetry.space_group_name_H-M   'P 1'
#
loop_
_entity.id
_entity.type
_entity.pdbx_description
1 polymer ?
#
loop_
_entity_poly.entity_id
_entity_poly.type
_entity_poly.pdbx_seq_one_letter_code
_entity_poly.pdbx_strand_id
1 'polypeptide(L)'
;MGHEIRPETVHATLVRVAGDGQRLDTASRGAQEAGESLSGAFGTADVAESAFTAFWTDRSDTGERIANILMHQASCVADAADAFLEADSTMHDQGQSSVDAITDVTPPDTED
;
A
#
# COMPACT_ATOMS: atom_id res chain seq x y z
N MET A 1 -15.28 19.47 -11.65
CA MET A 1 -14.14 18.62 -11.39
C MET A 1 -14.50 17.49 -10.50
N GLY A 2 -14.61 16.34 -11.04
CA GLY A 2 -14.98 15.17 -10.32
C GLY A 2 -13.82 14.63 -9.50
N HIS A 3 -14.08 14.26 -8.26
CA HIS A 3 -13.16 13.46 -7.48
C HIS A 3 -13.49 11.99 -7.74
N GLU A 4 -13.20 11.59 -8.95
CA GLU A 4 -13.53 10.25 -9.36
C GLU A 4 -12.39 9.31 -9.01
N ILE A 5 -12.67 8.31 -8.20
CA ILE A 5 -11.75 7.22 -7.99
C ILE A 5 -11.99 6.19 -9.09
N ARG A 6 -10.93 5.85 -9.78
CA ARG A 6 -10.95 4.78 -10.77
C ARG A 6 -10.44 3.50 -10.11
N PRO A 7 -11.33 2.62 -9.71
CA PRO A 7 -10.94 1.42 -8.94
C PRO A 7 -9.90 0.57 -9.64
N GLU A 8 -10.01 0.43 -10.96
CA GLU A 8 -9.07 -0.39 -11.72
C GLU A 8 -7.67 0.21 -11.71
N THR A 9 -7.58 1.55 -11.80
CA THR A 9 -6.30 2.25 -11.76
C THR A 9 -5.66 2.15 -10.39
N VAL A 10 -6.43 2.32 -9.34
CA VAL A 10 -5.96 2.20 -7.96
C VAL A 10 -5.48 0.77 -7.72
N HIS A 11 -6.27 -0.22 -8.11
CA HIS A 11 -5.90 -1.63 -7.96
C HIS A 11 -4.61 -1.96 -8.71
N ALA A 12 -4.51 -1.55 -9.97
CA ALA A 12 -3.31 -1.81 -10.77
C ALA A 12 -2.07 -1.17 -10.16
N THR A 13 -2.20 0.06 -9.66
CA THR A 13 -1.09 0.74 -8.99
C THR A 13 -0.67 0.02 -7.72
N LEU A 14 -1.63 -0.41 -6.90
CA LEU A 14 -1.33 -1.14 -5.67
C LEU A 14 -0.67 -2.48 -5.93
N VAL A 15 -1.07 -3.17 -6.98
CA VAL A 15 -0.43 -4.43 -7.39
C VAL A 15 1.03 -4.18 -7.77
N ARG A 16 1.31 -3.11 -8.49
CA ARG A 16 2.70 -2.74 -8.85
C ARG A 16 3.51 -2.39 -7.61
N VAL A 17 2.94 -1.61 -6.71
CA VAL A 17 3.61 -1.23 -5.47
C VAL A 17 3.91 -2.46 -4.62
N ALA A 18 2.97 -3.38 -4.51
CA ALA A 18 3.18 -4.64 -3.78
C ALA A 18 4.31 -5.47 -4.41
N GLY A 19 4.33 -5.55 -5.75
CA GLY A 19 5.40 -6.25 -6.46
C GLY A 19 6.76 -5.60 -6.25
N ASP A 20 6.82 -4.27 -6.29
CA ASP A 20 8.04 -3.51 -6.04
C ASP A 20 8.49 -3.67 -4.59
N GLY A 21 7.55 -3.67 -3.65
CA GLY A 21 7.83 -3.91 -2.23
C GLY A 21 8.43 -5.29 -1.97
N GLN A 22 7.92 -6.31 -2.64
CA GLN A 22 8.48 -7.66 -2.56
C GLN A 22 9.90 -7.74 -3.14
N ARG A 23 10.12 -7.06 -4.25
CA ARG A 23 11.46 -7.00 -4.85
C ARG A 23 12.44 -6.27 -3.95
N LEU A 24 11.99 -5.19 -3.31
CA LEU A 24 12.80 -4.47 -2.35
C LEU A 24 13.13 -5.32 -1.14
N ASP A 25 12.15 -6.05 -0.61
CA ASP A 25 12.36 -6.96 0.51
C ASP A 25 13.38 -8.05 0.16
N THR A 26 13.24 -8.66 -1.01
CA THR A 26 14.17 -9.69 -1.48
C THR A 26 15.59 -9.13 -1.66
N ALA A 27 15.71 -7.96 -2.27
CA ALA A 27 17.00 -7.29 -2.45
C ALA A 27 17.63 -6.92 -1.10
N SER A 28 16.82 -6.49 -0.15
CA SER A 28 17.27 -6.14 1.20
C SER A 28 17.84 -7.34 1.95
N ARG A 29 17.16 -8.48 1.84
CA ARG A 29 17.65 -9.73 2.44
C ARG A 29 18.95 -10.19 1.79
N GLY A 30 19.04 -10.06 0.47
CA GLY A 30 20.28 -10.34 -0.23
C GLY A 30 21.43 -9.44 0.20
N ALA A 31 21.15 -8.18 0.43
CA ALA A 31 22.13 -7.23 0.93
C ALA A 31 22.57 -7.56 2.38
N GLN A 32 21.62 -7.99 3.22
CA GLN A 32 21.95 -8.44 4.58
C GLN A 32 22.88 -9.65 4.56
N GLU A 33 22.58 -10.65 3.73
CA GLU A 33 23.41 -11.84 3.60
C GLU A 33 24.80 -11.49 3.07
N ALA A 34 24.88 -10.60 2.08
CA ALA A 34 26.13 -10.15 1.52
C ALA A 34 26.97 -9.41 2.56
N GLY A 35 26.32 -8.57 3.38
CA GLY A 35 27.00 -7.86 4.45
C GLY A 35 27.53 -8.81 5.52
N GLU A 36 26.77 -9.82 5.89
CA GLU A 36 27.19 -10.83 6.85
C GLU A 36 28.38 -11.64 6.30
N SER A 37 28.31 -12.00 5.02
CA SER A 37 29.41 -12.71 4.37
C SER A 37 30.68 -11.86 4.32
N LEU A 38 30.51 -10.56 4.12
CA LEU A 38 31.66 -9.64 4.05
C LEU A 38 32.36 -9.52 5.39
N SER A 39 31.63 -9.62 6.50
CA SER A 39 32.21 -9.58 7.84
C SER A 39 33.32 -10.59 8.03
N GLY A 40 33.23 -11.77 7.43
CA GLY A 40 34.23 -12.81 7.53
C GLY A 40 35.38 -12.67 6.54
N ALA A 41 35.31 -11.69 5.64
CA ALA A 41 36.24 -11.59 4.51
C ALA A 41 37.48 -10.71 4.77
N PHE A 42 37.55 -10.05 5.93
CA PHE A 42 38.61 -9.08 6.21
C PHE A 42 39.91 -9.72 6.70
N GLY A 43 39.90 -11.02 7.02
CA GLY A 43 41.10 -11.70 7.48
C GLY A 43 41.64 -11.07 8.76
N THR A 44 42.91 -10.59 8.72
CA THR A 44 43.56 -9.96 9.85
C THR A 44 43.43 -8.43 9.87
N ALA A 45 42.63 -7.86 8.95
CA ALA A 45 42.43 -6.42 8.89
C ALA A 45 41.38 -5.98 9.92
N ASP A 46 41.71 -6.00 11.18
CA ASP A 46 40.77 -5.77 12.27
C ASP A 46 40.18 -4.37 12.27
N VAL A 47 40.94 -3.36 11.89
CA VAL A 47 40.45 -1.98 11.81
C VAL A 47 39.41 -1.85 10.72
N ALA A 48 39.64 -2.45 9.58
CA ALA A 48 38.70 -2.44 8.47
C ALA A 48 37.44 -3.20 8.82
N GLU A 49 37.57 -4.34 9.47
CA GLU A 49 36.42 -5.13 9.92
C GLU A 49 35.57 -4.36 10.94
N SER A 50 36.19 -3.73 11.91
CA SER A 50 35.51 -2.94 12.93
C SER A 50 34.77 -1.75 12.30
N ALA A 51 35.42 -1.07 11.35
CA ALA A 51 34.81 0.05 10.65
C ALA A 51 33.60 -0.41 9.81
N PHE A 52 33.72 -1.53 9.13
CA PHE A 52 32.62 -2.09 8.36
C PHE A 52 31.47 -2.52 9.28
N THR A 53 31.77 -3.20 10.35
CA THR A 53 30.77 -3.67 11.32
C THR A 53 29.98 -2.49 11.89
N ALA A 54 30.67 -1.43 12.30
CA ALA A 54 30.02 -0.23 12.81
C ALA A 54 29.11 0.42 11.77
N PHE A 55 29.57 0.50 10.53
CA PHE A 55 28.78 1.03 9.41
C PHE A 55 27.56 0.17 9.12
N TRP A 56 27.77 -1.15 9.05
CA TRP A 56 26.74 -2.08 8.60
C TRP A 56 25.67 -2.35 9.65
N THR A 57 26.05 -2.43 10.92
CA THR A 57 25.13 -2.75 12.00
C THR A 57 23.92 -1.84 12.03
N ASP A 58 24.11 -0.54 11.84
CA ASP A 58 23.03 0.44 11.85
C ASP A 58 22.22 0.46 10.56
N ARG A 59 22.74 -0.12 9.49
CA ARG A 59 22.15 -0.05 8.16
C ARG A 59 21.66 -1.38 7.62
N SER A 60 21.95 -2.47 8.30
CA SER A 60 21.69 -3.81 7.79
C SER A 60 20.20 -4.07 7.55
N ASP A 61 19.33 -3.45 8.31
CA ASP A 61 17.89 -3.63 8.21
C ASP A 61 17.16 -2.47 7.52
N THR A 62 17.89 -1.48 7.00
CA THR A 62 17.29 -0.28 6.43
C THR A 62 16.35 -0.60 5.27
N GLY A 63 16.77 -1.44 4.34
CA GLY A 63 15.96 -1.83 3.20
C GLY A 63 14.70 -2.56 3.61
N GLU A 64 14.82 -3.47 4.57
CA GLU A 64 13.68 -4.21 5.11
C GLU A 64 12.68 -3.28 5.79
N ARG A 65 13.18 -2.32 6.57
CA ARG A 65 12.33 -1.32 7.23
C ARG A 65 11.59 -0.46 6.23
N ILE A 66 12.27 -0.04 5.16
CA ILE A 66 11.64 0.73 4.08
C ILE A 66 10.57 -0.11 3.40
N ALA A 67 10.85 -1.37 3.10
CA ALA A 67 9.88 -2.27 2.48
C ALA A 67 8.64 -2.44 3.38
N ASN A 68 8.83 -2.59 4.68
CA ASN A 68 7.72 -2.72 5.63
C ASN A 68 6.87 -1.45 5.69
N ILE A 69 7.52 -0.28 5.70
CA ILE A 69 6.80 1.01 5.67
C ILE A 69 6.00 1.14 4.38
N LEU A 70 6.61 0.81 3.25
CA LEU A 70 5.95 0.88 1.96
C LEU A 70 4.71 -0.03 1.90
N MET A 71 4.85 -1.25 2.36
CA MET A 71 3.74 -2.21 2.37
C MET A 71 2.63 -1.77 3.34
N HIS A 72 3.02 -1.21 4.48
CA HIS A 72 2.03 -0.68 5.42
C HIS A 72 1.25 0.48 4.80
N GLN A 73 1.95 1.41 4.17
CA GLN A 73 1.30 2.55 3.51
C GLN A 73 0.42 2.12 2.35
N ALA A 74 0.86 1.14 1.57
CA ALA A 74 0.05 0.58 0.49
C ALA A 74 -1.23 -0.06 1.03
N SER A 75 -1.13 -0.77 2.15
CA SER A 75 -2.29 -1.35 2.82
C SER A 75 -3.26 -0.27 3.30
N CYS A 76 -2.76 0.82 3.85
CA CYS A 76 -3.59 1.95 4.26
C CYS A 76 -4.32 2.59 3.08
N VAL A 77 -3.63 2.72 1.94
CA VAL A 77 -4.26 3.26 0.73
C VAL A 77 -5.34 2.32 0.23
N ALA A 78 -5.08 1.01 0.25
CA ALA A 78 -6.07 0.01 -0.15
C ALA A 78 -7.31 0.09 0.72
N ASP A 79 -7.14 0.18 2.04
CA ASP A 79 -8.24 0.30 2.99
C ASP A 79 -9.03 1.58 2.76
N ALA A 80 -8.34 2.69 2.50
CA ALA A 80 -9.00 3.97 2.22
C ALA A 80 -9.78 3.91 0.91
N ALA A 81 -9.23 3.28 -0.11
CA ALA A 81 -9.91 3.12 -1.40
C ALA A 81 -11.16 2.25 -1.25
N ASP A 82 -11.06 1.15 -0.51
CA ASP A 82 -12.19 0.28 -0.23
C ASP A 82 -13.29 1.01 0.54
N ALA A 83 -12.91 1.78 1.55
CA ALA A 83 -13.86 2.57 2.32
C ALA A 83 -14.56 3.62 1.45
N PHE A 84 -13.81 4.25 0.55
CA PHE A 84 -14.36 5.24 -0.36
C PHE A 84 -15.36 4.60 -1.34
N LEU A 85 -15.00 3.45 -1.90
CA LEU A 85 -15.88 2.71 -2.81
C LEU A 85 -17.13 2.22 -2.10
N GLU A 86 -16.98 1.77 -0.88
CA GLU A 86 -18.12 1.35 -0.06
C GLU A 86 -19.05 2.51 0.23
N ALA A 87 -18.51 3.67 0.58
CA ALA A 87 -19.29 4.88 0.80
C ALA A 87 -20.02 5.31 -0.47
N ASP A 88 -19.33 5.25 -1.61
CA ASP A 88 -19.92 5.59 -2.91
C ASP A 88 -21.06 4.64 -3.25
N SER A 89 -20.88 3.36 -3.05
CA SER A 89 -21.90 2.35 -3.26
C SER A 89 -23.11 2.58 -2.35
N THR A 90 -22.86 2.88 -1.08
CA THR A 90 -23.91 3.17 -0.11
C THR A 90 -24.70 4.41 -0.53
N MET A 91 -24.01 5.45 -0.97
CA MET A 91 -24.66 6.67 -1.47
C MET A 91 -25.50 6.39 -2.71
N HIS A 92 -24.97 5.57 -3.61
CA HIS A 92 -25.71 5.16 -4.79
C HIS A 92 -26.98 4.40 -4.42
N ASP A 93 -26.89 3.45 -3.50
CA ASP A 93 -28.03 2.67 -3.04
C ASP A 93 -29.07 3.54 -2.35
N GLN A 94 -28.62 4.50 -1.53
CA GLN A 94 -29.51 5.45 -0.88
C GLN A 94 -30.20 6.36 -1.90
N GLY A 95 -29.46 6.80 -2.90
CA GLY A 95 -30.02 7.58 -3.99
C GLY A 95 -31.06 6.79 -4.76
N GLN A 96 -30.79 5.53 -5.05
CA GLN A 96 -31.72 4.66 -5.74
C GLN A 96 -32.97 4.41 -4.90
N SER A 97 -32.82 4.19 -3.61
CA SER A 97 -33.94 4.03 -2.70
C SER A 97 -34.81 5.27 -2.66
N SER A 98 -34.19 6.45 -2.69
CA SER A 98 -34.92 7.72 -2.73
C SER A 98 -35.68 7.88 -4.05
N VAL A 99 -35.08 7.50 -5.16
CA VAL A 99 -35.75 7.52 -6.47
C VAL A 99 -36.92 6.56 -6.48
N ASP A 100 -36.71 5.37 -5.96
CA ASP A 100 -37.78 4.36 -5.90
C ASP A 100 -38.95 4.84 -5.03
N ALA A 101 -38.64 5.48 -3.91
CA ALA A 101 -39.65 6.04 -3.03
C ALA A 101 -40.47 7.14 -3.73
N ILE A 102 -39.77 7.99 -4.50
CA ILE A 102 -40.44 9.02 -5.29
C ILE A 102 -41.31 8.42 -6.39
N THR A 103 -40.79 7.42 -7.08
CA THR A 103 -41.51 6.74 -8.12
C THR A 103 -42.76 6.01 -7.62
N ASP A 104 -42.64 5.51 -6.37
CA ASP A 104 -43.71 4.78 -5.74
C ASP A 104 -44.82 5.68 -5.18
N VAL A 105 -44.54 6.97 -5.07
CA VAL A 105 -45.55 7.93 -4.60
C VAL A 105 -46.57 8.14 -5.71
N THR A 106 -47.79 7.77 -5.42
CA THR A 106 -48.90 8.04 -6.33
C THR A 106 -49.17 9.52 -6.32
N PRO A 107 -49.15 10.20 -7.46
CA PRO A 107 -49.47 11.62 -7.48
C PRO A 107 -50.89 11.83 -6.99
N PRO A 108 -51.13 12.96 -6.34
CA PRO A 108 -52.50 13.25 -5.90
C PRO A 108 -53.42 13.16 -7.09
N ASP A 109 -54.47 12.49 -6.90
CA ASP A 109 -55.42 12.28 -7.91
C ASP A 109 -56.05 13.60 -8.30
N THR A 110 -55.86 14.00 -9.53
CA THR A 110 -56.44 15.22 -10.03
C THR A 110 -57.73 14.97 -10.75
N GLU A 111 -58.31 13.87 -10.44
CA GLU A 111 -59.56 13.55 -11.04
C GLU A 111 -60.64 14.50 -10.68
N ASP A 112 -61.35 14.94 -11.56
CA ASP A 112 -62.50 15.80 -11.36
C ASP A 112 -63.81 15.11 -11.42
#